data_24a3733155aa55fc63ac590bae46ae84
#
_entry.id   24a3733155aa55fc63ac590bae46ae84
#
_cell.length_a   1.000
_cell.length_b   1.000
_cell.length_c   1.000
_cell.angle_alpha   90.00
_cell.angle_beta   90.00
_cell.angle_gamma   90.00
#
_symmetry.space_group_name_H-M   'P 1'
#
loop_
_entity.id
_entity.type
_entity.pdbx_description
1 polymer ?
#
loop_
_entity_poly.entity_id
_entity_poly.type
_entity_poly.pdbx_seq_one_letter_code
_entity_poly.pdbx_strand_id
1 'polypeptide(L)'
;ARQAERLSASHVQHVGLLRYNPFSHTGGDQSFVLALADHDGNGAIVNSLHAREGTRVYAKPLVAWQSTSTLTEEEQTAIGKARGLTPVAVNGNGKVR
;
A
#
# COMPACT_ATOMS: atom_id res chain seq x y z
N ALA A 1 10.45 -9.21 -27.25
CA ALA A 1 10.68 -10.45 -26.83
C ALA A 1 11.30 -10.53 -25.48
N ARG A 2 12.47 -11.14 -25.34
CA ARG A 2 12.94 -11.36 -24.00
C ARG A 2 13.24 -10.06 -23.26
N GLN A 3 13.82 -9.10 -23.92
CA GLN A 3 14.13 -7.87 -23.27
C GLN A 3 12.85 -7.09 -22.92
N ALA A 4 11.89 -7.15 -23.78
CA ALA A 4 10.63 -6.50 -23.49
C ALA A 4 9.94 -7.14 -22.30
N GLU A 5 10.02 -8.43 -22.19
CA GLU A 5 9.43 -9.09 -21.04
C GLU A 5 10.12 -8.69 -19.74
N ARG A 6 11.43 -8.56 -19.76
CA ARG A 6 12.14 -8.13 -18.55
C ARG A 6 11.82 -6.70 -18.19
N LEU A 7 11.74 -5.82 -19.17
CA LEU A 7 11.38 -4.46 -18.88
C LEU A 7 9.95 -4.37 -18.33
N SER A 8 9.06 -5.16 -18.90
CA SER A 8 7.70 -5.17 -18.39
C SER A 8 7.64 -5.67 -16.95
N ALA A 9 8.42 -6.69 -16.62
CA ALA A 9 8.40 -7.21 -15.27
C ALA A 9 8.95 -6.21 -14.25
N SER A 10 9.84 -5.31 -14.67
CA SER A 10 10.40 -4.35 -13.74
C SER A 10 9.59 -3.06 -13.64
N HIS A 11 8.56 -2.92 -14.47
CA HIS A 11 7.71 -1.75 -14.35
C HIS A 11 6.71 -1.93 -13.22
N VAL A 12 6.29 -0.84 -12.63
CA VAL A 12 5.27 -0.89 -11.59
C VAL A 12 3.99 -1.40 -12.22
N GLN A 13 3.49 -2.50 -11.72
CA GLN A 13 2.28 -3.11 -12.24
C GLN A 13 1.22 -3.27 -11.17
N HIS A 14 1.59 -3.14 -9.91
CA HIS A 14 0.65 -3.35 -8.81
C HIS A 14 0.65 -2.10 -7.95
N VAL A 15 -0.54 -1.57 -7.72
CA VAL A 15 -0.70 -0.35 -6.94
C VAL A 15 -1.82 -0.59 -5.95
N GLY A 16 -1.55 -0.32 -4.69
CA GLY A 16 -2.57 -0.40 -3.66
C GLY A 16 -2.57 0.88 -2.86
N LEU A 17 -3.73 1.48 -2.70
CA LEU A 17 -3.86 2.72 -1.94
C LEU A 17 -4.86 2.51 -0.83
N LEU A 18 -4.47 2.87 0.38
CA LEU A 18 -5.37 2.88 1.52
C LEU A 18 -5.34 4.26 2.14
N ARG A 19 -6.49 4.88 2.24
CA ARG A 19 -6.61 6.14 2.99
C ARG A 19 -7.16 5.82 4.36
N TYR A 20 -6.64 6.49 5.38
CA TYR A 20 -7.06 6.17 6.73
C TYR A 20 -6.93 7.40 7.62
N ASN A 21 -7.53 7.32 8.78
CA ASN A 21 -7.48 8.38 9.77
C ASN A 21 -7.06 7.76 11.10
N PRO A 22 -5.79 7.94 11.51
CA PRO A 22 -5.34 7.34 12.75
C PRO A 22 -5.91 8.04 13.98
N PHE A 23 -6.50 9.22 13.79
CA PHE A 23 -7.08 9.96 14.90
C PHE A 23 -8.54 10.19 14.59
N SER A 24 -9.38 9.36 15.15
CA SER A 24 -10.79 9.33 14.77
C SER A 24 -11.50 10.64 15.04
N HIS A 25 -10.94 11.49 15.89
CA HIS A 25 -11.59 12.74 16.19
C HIS A 25 -11.13 13.89 15.31
N THR A 26 -10.22 13.64 14.38
CA THR A 26 -9.84 14.69 13.44
C THR A 26 -10.67 14.49 12.18
N GLY A 27 -10.87 15.48 11.41
CA GLY A 27 -11.69 15.38 10.23
C GLY A 27 -10.94 14.77 9.07
N GLY A 28 -11.61 13.93 8.32
CA GLY A 28 -11.11 13.45 7.04
C GLY A 28 -10.07 12.36 7.14
N ASP A 29 -9.89 11.65 6.05
CA ASP A 29 -8.89 10.61 5.93
C ASP A 29 -7.73 11.17 5.14
N GLN A 30 -6.87 11.94 5.81
CA GLN A 30 -5.77 12.61 5.14
C GLN A 30 -4.49 11.79 5.16
N SER A 31 -4.43 10.74 5.95
CA SER A 31 -3.30 9.83 5.92
C SER A 31 -3.52 8.77 4.85
N PHE A 32 -2.44 8.27 4.30
CA PHE A 32 -2.58 7.23 3.29
C PHE A 32 -1.35 6.35 3.24
N VAL A 33 -1.54 5.15 2.75
CA VAL A 33 -0.45 4.23 2.43
C VAL A 33 -0.57 3.88 0.96
N LEU A 34 0.53 3.98 0.25
CA LEU A 34 0.58 3.64 -1.15
C LEU A 34 1.61 2.53 -1.33
N ALA A 35 1.18 1.41 -1.86
CA ALA A 35 2.08 0.30 -2.16
C ALA A 35 2.26 0.21 -3.66
N LEU A 36 3.51 0.17 -4.08
CA LEU A 36 3.86 0.10 -5.50
C LEU A 36 4.81 -1.06 -5.68
N ALA A 37 4.53 -1.91 -6.63
CA ALA A 37 5.39 -3.07 -6.85
C ALA A 37 5.36 -3.49 -8.31
N ASP A 38 6.46 -4.12 -8.74
CA ASP A 38 6.52 -4.69 -10.07
C ASP A 38 5.92 -6.09 -10.05
N HIS A 39 6.10 -6.80 -11.15
CA HIS A 39 5.52 -8.15 -11.29
C HIS A 39 5.99 -9.09 -10.19
N ASP A 40 7.21 -8.93 -9.71
CA ASP A 40 7.77 -9.84 -8.72
C ASP A 40 7.56 -9.37 -7.29
N GLY A 41 6.84 -8.29 -7.10
CA GLY A 41 6.60 -7.79 -5.75
C GLY A 41 7.72 -6.93 -5.21
N ASN A 42 8.56 -6.39 -6.07
CA ASN A 42 9.64 -5.51 -5.66
C ASN A 42 9.22 -4.07 -5.87
N GLY A 43 9.38 -3.27 -4.88
CA GLY A 43 8.97 -1.87 -4.97
C GLY A 43 9.10 -1.18 -3.64
N ALA A 44 8.06 -0.45 -3.27
CA ALA A 44 8.12 0.34 -2.04
C ALA A 44 6.73 0.60 -1.50
N ILE A 45 6.68 0.87 -0.21
CA ILE A 45 5.48 1.33 0.44
C ILE A 45 5.77 2.73 0.93
N VAL A 46 4.86 3.64 0.64
CA VAL A 46 4.94 5.01 1.13
C VAL A 46 3.77 5.23 2.08
N ASN A 47 4.07 5.61 3.30
CA ASN A 47 3.05 5.84 4.32
C ASN A 47 3.14 7.30 4.71
N SER A 48 2.10 8.06 4.41
CA SER A 48 2.03 9.46 4.76
C SER A 48 1.06 9.63 5.91
N LEU A 49 1.58 9.94 7.09
CA LEU A 49 0.79 10.07 8.29
C LEU A 49 0.54 11.54 8.55
N HIS A 50 -0.69 11.95 8.44
CA HIS A 50 -1.06 13.33 8.68
C HIS A 50 -1.50 13.50 10.12
N ALA A 51 -0.82 14.36 10.84
CA ALA A 51 -1.14 14.61 12.23
C ALA A 51 -1.24 16.11 12.46
N ARG A 52 -1.68 16.47 13.66
CA ARG A 52 -1.87 17.87 13.98
C ARG A 52 -0.57 18.65 13.88
N GLU A 53 0.53 18.05 14.27
CA GLU A 53 1.82 18.73 14.27
C GLU A 53 2.45 18.77 12.88
N GLY A 54 1.91 18.09 11.92
CA GLY A 54 2.46 18.05 10.58
C GLY A 54 2.34 16.67 9.98
N THR A 55 2.91 16.52 8.81
CA THR A 55 2.83 15.27 8.08
C THR A 55 4.17 14.57 8.13
N ARG A 56 4.17 13.28 8.38
CA ARG A 56 5.39 12.47 8.35
C ARG A 56 5.24 11.45 7.25
N VAL A 57 6.30 11.25 6.50
CA VAL A 57 6.28 10.31 5.40
C VAL A 57 7.35 9.26 5.65
N TYR A 58 6.95 8.00 5.54
CA TYR A 58 7.85 6.88 5.70
C TYR A 58 7.85 6.09 4.39
N ALA A 59 9.00 5.64 3.98
CA ALA A 59 9.10 4.79 2.80
C ALA A 59 9.83 3.52 3.22
N LYS A 60 9.27 2.38 2.86
CA LYS A 60 9.84 1.08 3.20
C LYS A 60 9.98 0.26 1.94
N PRO A 61 11.07 -0.44 1.77
CA PRO A 61 11.25 -1.23 0.55
C PRO A 61 10.42 -2.51 0.60
N LEU A 62 10.01 -2.96 -0.57
CA LEU A 62 9.37 -4.26 -0.73
C LEU A 62 10.27 -5.11 -1.60
N VAL A 63 10.49 -6.34 -1.18
CA VAL A 63 11.20 -7.32 -1.97
C VAL A 63 10.39 -8.61 -1.89
N ALA A 64 9.92 -9.06 -3.02
CA ALA A 64 9.08 -10.26 -3.09
C ALA A 64 7.89 -10.13 -2.15
N TRP A 65 7.27 -8.98 -2.14
CA TRP A 65 6.09 -8.66 -1.33
C TRP A 65 6.36 -8.64 0.17
N GLN A 66 7.61 -8.56 0.57
CA GLN A 66 7.95 -8.55 1.98
C GLN A 66 8.85 -7.36 2.27
N SER A 67 8.94 -7.00 3.53
CA SER A 67 9.80 -5.91 3.95
C SER A 67 10.60 -6.34 5.16
N THR A 68 11.85 -5.88 5.23
CA THR A 68 12.66 -6.11 6.41
C THR A 68 12.25 -5.19 7.54
N SER A 69 11.50 -4.14 7.23
CA SER A 69 10.98 -3.25 8.27
C SER A 69 9.65 -3.78 8.77
N THR A 70 9.33 -3.47 10.01
CA THR A 70 8.03 -3.85 10.54
C THR A 70 6.94 -3.08 9.82
N LEU A 71 5.92 -3.77 9.38
CA LEU A 71 4.82 -3.16 8.66
C LEU A 71 3.62 -2.96 9.57
N THR A 72 2.97 -1.82 9.44
CA THR A 72 1.75 -1.57 10.18
C THR A 72 0.61 -2.32 9.52
N GLU A 73 -0.53 -2.35 10.21
CA GLU A 73 -1.71 -2.99 9.67
C GLU A 73 -2.15 -2.31 8.38
N GLU A 74 -2.10 -0.99 8.36
CA GLU A 74 -2.49 -0.25 7.16
C GLU A 74 -1.56 -0.55 6.00
N GLU A 75 -0.27 -0.68 6.30
CA GLU A 75 0.69 -1.00 5.24
C GLU A 75 0.45 -2.39 4.69
N GLN A 76 0.13 -3.34 5.55
CA GLN A 76 -0.18 -4.69 5.11
C GLN A 76 -1.45 -4.70 4.27
N THR A 77 -2.43 -3.91 4.64
CA THR A 77 -3.66 -3.80 3.87
C THR A 77 -3.38 -3.23 2.47
N ALA A 78 -2.54 -2.22 2.39
CA ALA A 78 -2.21 -1.64 1.10
C ALA A 78 -1.48 -2.65 0.22
N ILE A 79 -0.58 -3.43 0.80
CA ILE A 79 0.09 -4.48 0.05
C ILE A 79 -0.93 -5.49 -0.46
N GLY A 80 -1.86 -5.89 0.37
CA GLY A 80 -2.90 -6.81 -0.06
C GLY A 80 -3.71 -6.26 -1.21
N LYS A 81 -4.05 -4.98 -1.17
CA LYS A 81 -4.76 -4.36 -2.27
C LYS A 81 -3.92 -4.37 -3.55
N ALA A 82 -2.64 -4.09 -3.42
CA ALA A 82 -1.76 -4.09 -4.59
C ALA A 82 -1.68 -5.47 -5.20
N ARG A 83 -1.71 -6.50 -4.37
CA ARG A 83 -1.65 -7.87 -4.87
C ARG A 83 -2.99 -8.38 -5.35
N GLY A 84 -4.04 -7.60 -5.24
CA GLY A 84 -5.37 -8.07 -5.59
C GLY A 84 -6.02 -8.93 -4.52
N LEU A 85 -5.47 -8.94 -3.30
CA LEU A 85 -6.05 -9.71 -2.21
C LEU A 85 -6.97 -8.81 -1.42
N THR A 86 -8.15 -8.63 -1.88
CA THR A 86 -9.08 -7.71 -1.24
C THR A 86 -9.71 -8.36 -0.05
N PRO A 87 -9.76 -7.69 1.07
CA PRO A 87 -10.46 -8.22 2.22
C PRO A 87 -11.88 -8.45 1.87
N VAL A 88 -12.34 -9.52 2.31
CA VAL A 88 -13.64 -9.83 2.05
C VAL A 88 -14.61 -8.89 2.53
N ALA A 89 -14.49 -8.29 3.35
CA ALA A 89 -15.41 -7.52 3.74
C ALA A 89 -15.53 -6.46 3.45
N VAL A 90 -15.78 -5.97 3.22
CA VAL A 90 -15.94 -5.25 3.12
C VAL A 90 -16.43 -4.36 2.94
N ASN A 91 -16.57 -3.63 2.81
CA ASN A 91 -17.14 -2.93 2.49
C ASN A 91 -17.75 -2.29 3.33
N GLY A 92 -17.47 -1.66 3.61
CA GLY A 92 -18.07 -0.86 4.33
C GLY A 92 -19.31 -1.27 4.75
N ASN A 93 -19.86 -1.93 4.25
CA ASN A 93 -21.01 -2.45 4.71
C ASN A 93 -20.85 -3.84 4.92
N GLY A 94 -19.65 -4.27 5.05
CA GLY A 94 -19.46 -5.65 5.34
C GLY A 94 -19.77 -6.53 4.21
N LYS A 95 -19.96 -6.01 3.04
CA LYS A 95 -20.25 -6.87 2.00
C LYS A 95 -19.09 -7.42 1.36
N VAL A 96 -19.19 -8.59 0.82
CA VAL A 96 -18.13 -9.16 0.07
C VAL A 96 -18.12 -8.52 -1.26
N ARG A 97 -16.99 -8.16 -1.69
CA ARG A 97 -16.94 -7.49 -2.95
C ARG A 97 -16.25 -8.29 -3.97
#